data_c47ceea2c94e0463e615d6c5b741050b
#
_entry.id   c47ceea2c94e0463e615d6c5b741050b
#
_cell.length_a   1.000
_cell.length_b   1.000
_cell.length_c   1.000
_cell.angle_alpha   90.00
_cell.angle_beta   90.00
_cell.angle_gamma   90.00
#
_symmetry.space_group_name_H-M   'P 1'
#
loop_
_entity.id
_entity.type
_entity.pdbx_description
1 polymer ?
#
loop_
_entity_poly.entity_id
_entity_poly.type
_entity_poly.pdbx_seq_one_letter_code
_entity_poly.pdbx_strand_id
1 'polypeptide(L)'
;MGNVIITNSCNLNCPFCFATETKCNDEIKFQHMPLDEFRSILKFDHNVVTNLCGGEPTTHPKFTEMLEELLSVRGKYINVLTNGTWSEKVRKYIAGLPFEKSKRIVYLFNVLQPDMYTEKQKNRLYAALDAVNPETAFIGFTIYKYPFDYSYILEMARTFGIRRIRYSIAAPNIHDSAAFQIDPAQDFRELADVVYDFIMDARALGLEVNPDCGSLPPCAYTPEQLADLMLVKPGLKFNCSAVVDIAQGGEAWRCYSLYSIMKANTKDFSGIQDLTEYFNRRTRLLADIDILDECRECEHKRSGLCYGGCLSYHVIAAWKKDRNYSFFPIDNDVELLSSIPHLDYKVLTVWEKSPDETIVYVRRDQQLQTKTLRNDPVFLAFIKACDGKTAMKNIIENLAEYFNNSEEATAEVMAMARLLFDQYSLHLGTALASPLQQHMSPKRREAHEVL
;
A
#
# COMPACT_ATOMS: atom_id res chain seq x y z
N MET A 1 4.69 10.86 1.35
CA MET A 1 6.08 10.37 1.48
C MET A 1 6.23 9.21 0.51
N GLY A 2 7.23 9.25 -0.38
CA GLY A 2 7.51 8.19 -1.35
C GLY A 2 8.85 7.52 -1.05
N ASN A 3 9.03 6.31 -1.55
CA ASN A 3 10.35 5.68 -1.63
C ASN A 3 10.96 6.03 -3.00
N VAL A 4 12.21 6.42 -3.01
CA VAL A 4 12.96 6.63 -4.25
C VAL A 4 13.83 5.40 -4.49
N ILE A 5 13.49 4.65 -5.53
CA ILE A 5 14.19 3.42 -5.94
C ILE A 5 15.38 3.83 -6.79
N ILE A 6 16.52 4.06 -6.16
CA ILE A 6 17.71 4.57 -6.86
C ILE A 6 18.45 3.50 -7.65
N THR A 7 18.20 2.22 -7.37
CA THR A 7 18.84 1.09 -8.10
C THR A 7 18.04 -0.19 -7.94
N ASN A 8 18.04 -1.03 -8.96
CA ASN A 8 17.55 -2.42 -8.88
C ASN A 8 18.68 -3.43 -8.56
N SER A 9 19.94 -2.98 -8.50
CA SER A 9 21.06 -3.83 -8.09
C SER A 9 20.99 -4.19 -6.61
N CYS A 10 21.27 -5.44 -6.27
CA CYS A 10 21.35 -5.92 -4.89
C CYS A 10 22.47 -6.95 -4.76
N ASN A 11 23.18 -6.90 -3.64
CA ASN A 11 24.27 -7.81 -3.29
C ASN A 11 23.82 -9.00 -2.41
N LEU A 12 22.51 -9.14 -2.18
CA LEU A 12 21.86 -10.30 -1.57
C LEU A 12 20.80 -10.90 -2.51
N ASN A 13 20.46 -12.16 -2.26
CA ASN A 13 19.40 -12.88 -2.97
C ASN A 13 18.42 -13.47 -1.96
N CYS A 14 17.59 -12.62 -1.35
CA CYS A 14 16.62 -13.03 -0.37
C CYS A 14 15.50 -13.85 -1.02
N PRO A 15 15.16 -15.05 -0.52
CA PRO A 15 14.14 -15.89 -1.13
C PRO A 15 12.73 -15.29 -1.06
N PHE A 16 12.49 -14.40 -0.09
CA PHE A 16 11.22 -13.69 0.11
C PHE A 16 11.26 -12.23 -0.39
N CYS A 17 12.17 -11.93 -1.33
CA CYS A 17 12.30 -10.57 -1.85
C CYS A 17 11.05 -10.16 -2.62
N PHE A 18 10.34 -9.14 -2.12
CA PHE A 18 9.15 -8.60 -2.78
C PHE A 18 9.46 -7.92 -4.13
N ALA A 19 10.72 -7.52 -4.38
CA ALA A 19 11.16 -6.92 -5.64
C ALA A 19 11.55 -7.95 -6.72
N THR A 20 11.07 -9.19 -6.61
CA THR A 20 11.45 -10.28 -7.54
C THR A 20 11.05 -9.96 -8.98
N GLU A 21 9.85 -9.41 -9.21
CA GLU A 21 9.39 -9.04 -10.55
C GLU A 21 10.30 -8.01 -11.23
N THR A 22 10.75 -7.00 -10.50
CA THR A 22 11.64 -5.96 -11.03
C THR A 22 13.08 -6.45 -11.20
N LYS A 23 13.51 -7.44 -10.40
CA LYS A 23 14.85 -8.03 -10.50
C LYS A 23 14.98 -9.06 -11.61
N CYS A 24 13.90 -9.80 -11.89
CA CYS A 24 13.89 -10.85 -12.92
C CYS A 24 13.60 -10.31 -14.33
N ASN A 25 13.11 -9.09 -14.45
CA ASN A 25 12.93 -8.45 -15.74
C ASN A 25 14.28 -7.98 -16.27
N ASP A 26 14.77 -8.57 -17.36
CA ASP A 26 16.08 -8.27 -17.95
C ASP A 26 16.15 -6.82 -18.46
N GLU A 27 15.03 -6.19 -18.81
CA GLU A 27 15.00 -4.79 -19.28
C GLU A 27 15.29 -3.79 -18.15
N ILE A 28 14.95 -4.13 -16.89
CA ILE A 28 15.15 -3.27 -15.72
C ILE A 28 16.24 -3.78 -14.77
N LYS A 29 16.88 -4.88 -15.10
CA LYS A 29 17.95 -5.48 -14.30
C LYS A 29 19.17 -4.57 -14.26
N PHE A 30 19.68 -4.32 -13.04
CA PHE A 30 20.89 -3.49 -12.78
C PHE A 30 20.81 -2.03 -13.21
N GLN A 31 19.62 -1.48 -13.37
CA GLN A 31 19.49 -0.05 -13.61
C GLN A 31 19.91 0.77 -12.39
N HIS A 32 20.58 1.89 -12.65
CA HIS A 32 20.98 2.88 -11.66
C HIS A 32 20.40 4.22 -12.06
N MET A 33 19.63 4.85 -11.18
CA MET A 33 18.98 6.14 -11.45
C MET A 33 20.05 7.24 -11.70
N PRO A 34 19.99 7.96 -12.82
CA PRO A 34 20.88 9.11 -13.07
C PRO A 34 20.66 10.23 -12.02
N LEU A 35 21.70 11.01 -11.70
CA LEU A 35 21.59 12.10 -10.72
C LEU A 35 20.60 13.21 -11.13
N ASP A 36 20.52 13.51 -12.40
CA ASP A 36 19.58 14.51 -12.94
C ASP A 36 18.12 14.07 -12.78
N GLU A 37 17.86 12.80 -12.99
CA GLU A 37 16.56 12.21 -12.75
C GLU A 37 16.24 12.15 -11.25
N PHE A 38 17.19 11.76 -10.41
CA PHE A 38 17.06 11.82 -8.95
C PHE A 38 16.65 13.23 -8.49
N ARG A 39 17.31 14.27 -9.00
CA ARG A 39 16.95 15.66 -8.71
C ARG A 39 15.54 16.03 -9.17
N SER A 40 15.11 15.49 -10.30
CA SER A 40 13.76 15.70 -10.81
C SER A 40 12.70 15.08 -9.91
N ILE A 41 12.95 13.85 -9.41
CA ILE A 41 12.08 13.18 -8.44
C ILE A 41 12.03 13.94 -7.10
N LEU A 42 13.16 14.49 -6.64
CA LEU A 42 13.17 15.32 -5.42
C LEU A 42 12.36 16.61 -5.55
N LYS A 43 12.23 17.16 -6.76
CA LYS A 43 11.34 18.30 -7.05
C LYS A 43 9.88 17.90 -7.12
N PHE A 44 9.59 16.67 -7.53
CA PHE A 44 8.25 16.11 -7.56
C PHE A 44 7.78 15.73 -6.14
N ASP A 45 8.68 15.17 -5.30
CA ASP A 45 8.44 14.81 -3.91
C ASP A 45 8.97 15.89 -2.95
N HIS A 46 8.13 16.86 -2.61
CA HIS A 46 8.46 17.97 -1.70
C HIS A 46 8.48 17.58 -0.20
N ASN A 47 8.39 16.31 0.14
CA ASN A 47 8.34 15.87 1.53
C ASN A 47 9.64 16.19 2.29
N VAL A 48 9.51 16.49 3.57
CA VAL A 48 10.64 16.71 4.49
C VAL A 48 11.52 15.47 4.63
N VAL A 49 10.93 14.28 4.49
CA VAL A 49 11.61 12.99 4.59
C VAL A 49 11.69 12.36 3.21
N THR A 50 12.87 11.88 2.80
CA THR A 50 13.07 11.06 1.60
C THR A 50 13.55 9.68 2.01
N ASN A 51 12.90 8.65 1.50
CA ASN A 51 13.31 7.27 1.68
C ASN A 51 14.17 6.84 0.47
N LEU A 52 15.42 6.51 0.70
CA LEU A 52 16.30 5.89 -0.31
C LEU A 52 16.14 4.37 -0.23
N CYS A 53 15.72 3.79 -1.32
CA CYS A 53 15.41 2.37 -1.42
C CYS A 53 15.94 1.81 -2.75
N GLY A 54 15.70 0.51 -2.98
CA GLY A 54 16.04 -0.16 -4.22
C GLY A 54 16.20 -1.66 -4.02
N GLY A 55 17.07 -2.29 -4.80
CA GLY A 55 17.60 -3.59 -4.43
C GLY A 55 18.42 -3.44 -3.14
N GLU A 56 19.62 -2.88 -3.24
CA GLU A 56 20.40 -2.37 -2.12
C GLU A 56 20.91 -0.98 -2.51
N PRO A 57 20.42 0.11 -1.91
CA PRO A 57 20.74 1.47 -2.35
C PRO A 57 22.24 1.78 -2.28
N THR A 58 22.98 1.18 -1.35
CA THR A 58 24.42 1.41 -1.19
C THR A 58 25.28 0.77 -2.30
N THR A 59 24.68 -0.05 -3.17
CA THR A 59 25.35 -0.56 -4.38
C THR A 59 25.33 0.45 -5.53
N HIS A 60 24.51 1.50 -5.44
CA HIS A 60 24.49 2.55 -6.44
C HIS A 60 25.86 3.28 -6.51
N PRO A 61 26.49 3.41 -7.70
CA PRO A 61 27.83 4.01 -7.82
C PRO A 61 27.93 5.42 -7.25
N LYS A 62 26.84 6.19 -7.31
CA LYS A 62 26.74 7.57 -6.84
C LYS A 62 25.91 7.72 -5.54
N PHE A 63 25.77 6.65 -4.75
CA PHE A 63 24.99 6.68 -3.50
C PHE A 63 25.44 7.82 -2.57
N THR A 64 26.74 7.98 -2.36
CA THR A 64 27.28 9.04 -1.47
C THR A 64 27.02 10.44 -2.00
N GLU A 65 27.05 10.63 -3.34
CA GLU A 65 26.72 11.91 -3.98
C GLU A 65 25.22 12.26 -3.77
N MET A 66 24.33 11.28 -3.99
CA MET A 66 22.89 11.44 -3.75
C MET A 66 22.58 11.76 -2.28
N LEU A 67 23.30 11.10 -1.36
CA LEU A 67 23.16 11.35 0.07
C LEU A 67 23.61 12.77 0.45
N GLU A 68 24.73 13.24 -0.10
CA GLU A 68 25.21 14.62 0.11
C GLU A 68 24.23 15.67 -0.46
N GLU A 69 23.64 15.42 -1.62
CA GLU A 69 22.63 16.32 -2.17
C GLU A 69 21.44 16.47 -1.24
N LEU A 70 20.92 15.38 -0.69
CA LEU A 70 19.85 15.42 0.30
C LEU A 70 20.27 16.14 1.59
N LEU A 71 21.49 15.89 2.06
CA LEU A 71 22.05 16.52 3.26
C LEU A 71 22.33 18.01 3.07
N SER A 72 22.51 18.49 1.85
CA SER A 72 22.68 19.91 1.53
C SER A 72 21.38 20.71 1.72
N VAL A 73 20.22 20.04 1.62
CA VAL A 73 18.91 20.68 1.83
C VAL A 73 18.64 20.83 3.33
N ARG A 74 18.44 22.08 3.77
CA ARG A 74 18.15 22.37 5.18
C ARG A 74 16.82 21.77 5.63
N GLY A 75 16.83 21.06 6.76
CA GLY A 75 15.63 20.44 7.33
C GLY A 75 15.18 19.15 6.66
N LYS A 76 15.91 18.66 5.66
CA LYS A 76 15.66 17.35 5.02
C LYS A 76 16.13 16.21 5.91
N TYR A 77 15.29 15.20 6.11
CA TYR A 77 15.59 13.94 6.76
C TYR A 77 15.63 12.82 5.73
N ILE A 78 16.43 11.79 5.99
CA ILE A 78 16.69 10.73 5.04
C ILE A 78 16.51 9.39 5.76
N ASN A 79 15.70 8.51 5.19
CA ASN A 79 15.67 7.12 5.59
C ASN A 79 16.41 6.29 4.54
N VAL A 80 17.33 5.47 4.96
CA VAL A 80 18.07 4.53 4.09
C VAL A 80 17.57 3.12 4.43
N LEU A 81 16.86 2.51 3.50
CA LEU A 81 16.39 1.12 3.62
C LEU A 81 17.48 0.22 3.03
N THR A 82 18.20 -0.47 3.89
CA THR A 82 19.45 -1.18 3.50
C THR A 82 19.51 -2.58 4.11
N ASN A 83 20.20 -3.49 3.44
CA ASN A 83 20.53 -4.80 4.00
C ASN A 83 21.80 -4.76 4.88
N GLY A 84 22.48 -3.63 4.98
CA GLY A 84 23.67 -3.41 5.81
C GLY A 84 24.97 -4.04 5.29
N THR A 85 24.97 -4.80 4.20
CA THR A 85 26.21 -5.43 3.69
C THR A 85 27.06 -4.43 2.87
N TRP A 86 27.36 -3.30 3.48
CA TRP A 86 28.00 -2.15 2.85
C TRP A 86 29.44 -2.44 2.36
N SER A 87 29.83 -1.75 1.31
CA SER A 87 31.22 -1.68 0.92
C SER A 87 32.02 -0.87 1.96
N GLU A 88 33.31 -1.13 2.05
CA GLU A 88 34.19 -0.36 2.96
C GLU A 88 34.17 1.14 2.65
N LYS A 89 34.07 1.52 1.38
CA LYS A 89 33.94 2.91 0.95
C LYS A 89 32.73 3.59 1.56
N VAL A 90 31.55 2.95 1.45
CA VAL A 90 30.28 3.47 2.00
C VAL A 90 30.35 3.54 3.52
N ARG A 91 30.83 2.49 4.17
CA ARG A 91 30.97 2.43 5.62
C ARG A 91 31.86 3.56 6.16
N LYS A 92 33.06 3.75 5.58
CA LYS A 92 33.99 4.84 5.96
C LYS A 92 33.36 6.22 5.75
N TYR A 93 32.65 6.41 4.66
CA TYR A 93 31.94 7.66 4.38
C TYR A 93 30.87 7.95 5.46
N ILE A 94 30.01 6.98 5.79
CA ILE A 94 28.96 7.14 6.79
C ILE A 94 29.55 7.37 8.18
N ALA A 95 30.56 6.59 8.59
CA ALA A 95 31.26 6.76 9.87
C ALA A 95 31.97 8.12 9.99
N GLY A 96 32.38 8.73 8.89
CA GLY A 96 33.04 10.04 8.83
C GLY A 96 32.08 11.23 8.76
N LEU A 97 30.76 11.01 8.74
CA LEU A 97 29.80 12.12 8.68
C LEU A 97 29.80 12.93 9.97
N PRO A 98 29.81 14.28 9.88
CA PRO A 98 29.60 15.14 11.05
C PRO A 98 28.29 14.82 11.76
N PHE A 99 28.27 14.95 13.09
CA PHE A 99 27.10 14.64 13.92
C PHE A 99 25.83 15.33 13.42
N GLU A 100 25.90 16.62 13.04
CA GLU A 100 24.77 17.39 12.52
C GLU A 100 24.18 16.85 11.22
N LYS A 101 24.98 16.14 10.40
CA LYS A 101 24.53 15.44 9.21
C LYS A 101 24.00 14.06 9.57
N SER A 102 24.75 13.28 10.35
CA SER A 102 24.41 11.90 10.68
C SER A 102 23.08 11.77 11.42
N LYS A 103 22.75 12.69 12.32
CA LYS A 103 21.47 12.71 13.04
C LYS A 103 20.22 12.92 12.17
N ARG A 104 20.41 13.33 10.90
CA ARG A 104 19.32 13.48 9.92
C ARG A 104 19.11 12.23 9.06
N ILE A 105 19.93 11.20 9.27
CA ILE A 105 19.84 9.95 8.53
C ILE A 105 19.36 8.87 9.48
N VAL A 106 18.30 8.19 9.10
CA VAL A 106 17.79 7.00 9.79
C VAL A 106 18.08 5.78 8.91
N TYR A 107 18.66 4.77 9.49
CA TYR A 107 18.98 3.52 8.80
C TYR A 107 18.00 2.43 9.22
N LEU A 108 17.31 1.84 8.26
CA LEU A 108 16.52 0.63 8.45
C LEU A 108 17.31 -0.55 7.90
N PHE A 109 17.94 -1.31 8.78
CA PHE A 109 18.71 -2.51 8.44
C PHE A 109 17.76 -3.71 8.30
N ASN A 110 17.44 -4.10 7.06
CA ASN A 110 16.67 -5.31 6.80
C ASN A 110 17.60 -6.53 6.88
N VAL A 111 17.51 -7.28 7.97
CA VAL A 111 18.40 -8.39 8.26
C VAL A 111 17.76 -9.73 7.96
N LEU A 112 18.57 -10.67 7.47
CA LEU A 112 18.19 -12.05 7.20
C LEU A 112 18.49 -12.94 8.41
N GLN A 113 17.99 -14.18 8.39
CA GLN A 113 18.45 -15.19 9.33
C GLN A 113 19.98 -15.42 9.18
N PRO A 114 20.68 -15.69 10.28
CA PRO A 114 22.14 -15.76 10.29
C PRO A 114 22.75 -16.78 9.30
N ASP A 115 22.05 -17.88 9.03
CA ASP A 115 22.44 -18.92 8.09
C ASP A 115 22.28 -18.53 6.61
N MET A 116 21.61 -17.43 6.32
CA MET A 116 21.45 -16.88 4.97
C MET A 116 22.60 -15.97 4.55
N TYR A 117 23.55 -15.69 5.44
CA TYR A 117 24.71 -14.87 5.12
C TYR A 117 25.97 -15.70 4.93
N THR A 118 26.79 -15.31 3.97
CA THR A 118 28.20 -15.68 3.99
C THR A 118 28.92 -14.95 5.14
N GLU A 119 30.00 -15.49 5.68
CA GLU A 119 30.81 -14.81 6.71
C GLU A 119 31.23 -13.38 6.31
N LYS A 120 31.56 -13.18 5.05
CA LYS A 120 31.91 -11.85 4.53
C LYS A 120 30.74 -10.87 4.60
N GLN A 121 29.52 -11.33 4.29
CA GLN A 121 28.32 -10.49 4.35
C GLN A 121 27.95 -10.18 5.80
N LYS A 122 28.02 -11.19 6.70
CA LYS A 122 27.79 -11.02 8.12
C LYS A 122 28.74 -10.01 8.76
N ASN A 123 30.03 -10.13 8.47
CA ASN A 123 31.03 -9.18 8.96
C ASN A 123 30.79 -7.76 8.45
N ARG A 124 30.33 -7.60 7.20
CA ARG A 124 29.97 -6.29 6.65
C ARG A 124 28.75 -5.69 7.34
N LEU A 125 27.71 -6.50 7.58
CA LEU A 125 26.51 -6.06 8.30
C LEU A 125 26.87 -5.58 9.72
N TYR A 126 27.65 -6.36 10.44
CA TYR A 126 28.06 -5.99 11.81
C TYR A 126 28.90 -4.71 11.84
N ALA A 127 29.85 -4.59 10.90
CA ALA A 127 30.64 -3.36 10.74
C ALA A 127 29.78 -2.14 10.32
N ALA A 128 28.67 -2.35 9.63
CA ALA A 128 27.73 -1.29 9.29
C ALA A 128 26.89 -0.85 10.51
N LEU A 129 26.43 -1.81 11.32
CA LEU A 129 25.73 -1.55 12.57
C LEU A 129 26.59 -0.78 13.58
N ASP A 130 27.88 -1.14 13.69
CA ASP A 130 28.85 -0.41 14.52
C ASP A 130 29.16 1.01 14.02
N ALA A 131 28.97 1.26 12.72
CA ALA A 131 29.32 2.55 12.11
C ALA A 131 28.25 3.62 12.28
N VAL A 132 27.04 3.28 12.77
CA VAL A 132 25.91 4.20 12.90
C VAL A 132 25.55 4.45 14.36
N ASN A 133 24.93 5.60 14.62
CA ASN A 133 24.37 5.87 15.94
C ASN A 133 23.14 4.96 16.16
N PRO A 134 23.09 4.15 17.24
CA PRO A 134 21.93 3.29 17.54
C PRO A 134 20.60 4.03 17.63
N GLU A 135 20.61 5.30 18.07
CA GLU A 135 19.41 6.14 18.15
C GLU A 135 18.82 6.49 16.76
N THR A 136 19.60 6.34 15.70
CA THR A 136 19.16 6.58 14.31
C THR A 136 19.01 5.29 13.51
N ALA A 137 19.07 4.14 14.17
CA ALA A 137 18.97 2.83 13.55
C ALA A 137 17.68 2.09 13.92
N PHE A 138 17.19 1.29 12.98
CA PHE A 138 16.17 0.28 13.17
C PHE A 138 16.71 -1.06 12.68
N ILE A 139 16.37 -2.13 13.36
CA ILE A 139 16.51 -3.48 12.82
C ILE A 139 15.18 -3.88 12.21
N GLY A 140 15.17 -4.23 10.93
CA GLY A 140 14.02 -4.78 10.23
C GLY A 140 14.23 -6.25 9.89
N PHE A 141 13.19 -7.06 9.91
CA PHE A 141 13.22 -8.45 9.46
C PHE A 141 11.88 -8.87 8.87
N THR A 142 11.89 -9.98 8.13
CA THR A 142 10.70 -10.49 7.46
C THR A 142 10.39 -11.90 7.95
N ILE A 143 9.19 -12.11 8.46
CA ILE A 143 8.63 -13.42 8.77
C ILE A 143 8.10 -14.01 7.47
N TYR A 144 8.65 -15.13 7.01
CA TYR A 144 8.31 -15.73 5.72
C TYR A 144 7.95 -17.23 5.83
N LYS A 145 7.94 -17.75 7.04
CA LYS A 145 7.57 -19.14 7.38
C LYS A 145 7.17 -19.21 8.85
N TYR A 146 6.60 -20.33 9.25
CA TYR A 146 6.39 -20.64 10.66
C TYR A 146 6.75 -22.14 10.91
N PRO A 147 7.28 -22.50 12.08
CA PRO A 147 7.73 -21.58 13.10
C PRO A 147 8.87 -20.69 12.59
N PHE A 148 9.03 -19.51 13.20
CA PHE A 148 10.08 -18.56 12.84
C PHE A 148 10.91 -18.22 14.07
N ASP A 149 12.22 -18.47 14.01
CA ASP A 149 13.13 -18.07 15.07
C ASP A 149 13.54 -16.60 14.89
N TYR A 150 13.13 -15.76 15.83
CA TYR A 150 13.45 -14.33 15.88
C TYR A 150 14.48 -13.99 16.98
N SER A 151 15.03 -14.97 17.68
CA SER A 151 15.96 -14.78 18.82
C SER A 151 17.18 -13.96 18.42
N TYR A 152 17.70 -14.17 17.21
CA TYR A 152 18.83 -13.42 16.66
C TYR A 152 18.56 -11.91 16.50
N ILE A 153 17.30 -11.50 16.30
CA ILE A 153 16.88 -10.08 16.21
C ILE A 153 17.02 -9.42 17.59
N LEU A 154 16.51 -10.09 18.63
CA LEU A 154 16.58 -9.60 20.01
C LEU A 154 18.04 -9.53 20.49
N GLU A 155 18.86 -10.53 20.15
CA GLU A 155 20.29 -10.53 20.45
C GLU A 155 21.03 -9.41 19.72
N MET A 156 20.75 -9.20 18.42
CA MET A 156 21.35 -8.13 17.65
C MET A 156 20.97 -6.75 18.18
N ALA A 157 19.70 -6.54 18.52
CA ALA A 157 19.23 -5.30 19.13
C ALA A 157 19.98 -4.99 20.42
N ARG A 158 20.17 -5.99 21.30
CA ARG A 158 20.95 -5.86 22.55
C ARG A 158 22.42 -5.59 22.27
N THR A 159 23.03 -6.32 21.35
CA THR A 159 24.48 -6.24 21.04
C THR A 159 24.84 -4.85 20.52
N PHE A 160 24.04 -4.28 19.65
CA PHE A 160 24.31 -2.98 19.02
C PHE A 160 23.58 -1.81 19.70
N GLY A 161 22.86 -2.04 20.81
CA GLY A 161 22.13 -1.00 21.54
C GLY A 161 20.98 -0.38 20.76
N ILE A 162 20.44 -1.06 19.74
CA ILE A 162 19.35 -0.56 18.91
C ILE A 162 18.02 -0.92 19.57
N ARG A 163 17.22 0.09 19.89
CA ARG A 163 15.96 -0.11 20.62
C ARG A 163 14.73 -0.25 19.73
N ARG A 164 14.84 0.04 18.44
CA ARG A 164 13.71 0.10 17.51
C ARG A 164 13.77 -1.03 16.50
N ILE A 165 12.71 -1.82 16.46
CA ILE A 165 12.59 -2.96 15.56
C ILE A 165 11.36 -2.76 14.65
N ARG A 166 11.50 -3.14 13.38
CA ARG A 166 10.37 -3.28 12.44
C ARG A 166 10.28 -4.73 11.99
N TYR A 167 9.08 -5.26 11.96
CA TYR A 167 8.84 -6.58 11.39
C TYR A 167 7.89 -6.49 10.20
N SER A 168 8.13 -7.34 9.22
CA SER A 168 7.25 -7.55 8.07
C SER A 168 6.84 -9.00 8.02
N ILE A 169 5.67 -9.28 7.44
CA ILE A 169 5.33 -10.61 6.97
C ILE A 169 5.55 -10.59 5.46
N ALA A 170 6.14 -11.66 4.91
CA ALA A 170 6.42 -11.76 3.49
C ALA A 170 5.14 -11.57 2.69
N ALA A 171 5.10 -10.53 1.86
CA ALA A 171 3.97 -10.31 0.97
C ALA A 171 4.00 -11.36 -0.14
N PRO A 172 2.87 -12.02 -0.42
CA PRO A 172 2.82 -13.00 -1.50
C PRO A 172 3.06 -12.32 -2.84
N ASN A 173 3.83 -12.96 -3.72
CA ASN A 173 3.86 -12.59 -5.12
C ASN A 173 2.54 -13.02 -5.76
N ILE A 174 1.84 -12.10 -6.40
CA ILE A 174 0.54 -12.37 -7.01
C ILE A 174 0.63 -13.25 -8.27
N HIS A 175 1.82 -13.39 -8.87
CA HIS A 175 2.05 -14.20 -10.08
C HIS A 175 2.71 -15.54 -9.79
N ASP A 176 3.55 -15.62 -8.77
CA ASP A 176 4.25 -16.85 -8.41
C ASP A 176 3.59 -17.50 -7.20
N SER A 177 2.79 -18.52 -7.50
CA SER A 177 2.07 -19.26 -6.48
C SER A 177 2.96 -20.17 -5.62
N ALA A 178 4.21 -20.38 -5.98
CA ALA A 178 5.08 -21.35 -5.32
C ALA A 178 6.02 -20.75 -4.26
N ALA A 179 6.34 -19.45 -4.31
CA ALA A 179 7.26 -18.81 -3.39
C ALA A 179 6.51 -18.13 -2.24
N PHE A 180 6.58 -18.71 -1.06
CA PHE A 180 6.08 -18.10 0.20
C PHE A 180 4.60 -17.68 0.16
N GLN A 181 3.73 -18.61 -0.22
CA GLN A 181 2.30 -18.39 -0.12
C GLN A 181 1.85 -18.57 1.32
N ILE A 182 1.41 -17.47 1.88
CA ILE A 182 0.59 -17.47 3.06
C ILE A 182 -0.85 -17.65 2.59
N ASP A 183 -1.46 -18.77 2.92
CA ASP A 183 -2.90 -18.95 2.73
C ASP A 183 -3.63 -18.32 3.93
N PRO A 184 -4.41 -17.24 3.73
CA PRO A 184 -5.12 -16.58 4.81
C PRO A 184 -5.97 -17.52 5.67
N ALA A 185 -6.57 -18.55 5.06
CA ALA A 185 -7.44 -19.49 5.75
C ALA A 185 -6.67 -20.47 6.63
N GLN A 186 -5.41 -20.75 6.34
CA GLN A 186 -4.61 -21.77 7.03
C GLN A 186 -3.54 -21.18 7.92
N ASP A 187 -2.88 -20.10 7.48
CA ASP A 187 -1.60 -19.67 8.04
C ASP A 187 -1.74 -18.46 8.99
N PHE A 188 -2.86 -17.74 8.96
CA PHE A 188 -3.00 -16.50 9.73
C PHE A 188 -2.86 -16.74 11.23
N ARG A 189 -3.34 -17.87 11.73
CA ARG A 189 -3.31 -18.16 13.16
C ARG A 189 -1.89 -18.40 13.66
N GLU A 190 -1.15 -19.26 12.97
CA GLU A 190 0.22 -19.61 13.32
C GLU A 190 1.15 -18.40 13.18
N LEU A 191 0.95 -17.59 12.15
CA LEU A 191 1.70 -16.35 11.98
C LEU A 191 1.38 -15.32 13.07
N ALA A 192 0.12 -15.24 13.50
CA ALA A 192 -0.30 -14.35 14.57
C ALA A 192 0.35 -14.74 15.91
N ASP A 193 0.48 -16.03 16.19
CA ASP A 193 1.18 -16.52 17.38
C ASP A 193 2.66 -16.10 17.36
N VAL A 194 3.35 -16.30 16.23
CA VAL A 194 4.76 -15.87 16.08
C VAL A 194 4.91 -14.36 16.27
N VAL A 195 4.02 -13.56 15.67
CA VAL A 195 4.04 -12.09 15.79
C VAL A 195 3.76 -11.65 17.22
N TYR A 196 2.78 -12.26 17.86
CA TYR A 196 2.42 -11.97 19.25
C TYR A 196 3.58 -12.26 20.19
N ASP A 197 4.13 -13.48 20.15
CA ASP A 197 5.25 -13.88 20.99
C ASP A 197 6.46 -12.96 20.81
N PHE A 198 6.80 -12.64 19.55
CA PHE A 198 7.88 -11.70 19.25
C PHE A 198 7.65 -10.32 19.88
N ILE A 199 6.43 -9.75 19.76
CA ILE A 199 6.12 -8.44 20.32
C ILE A 199 6.23 -8.46 21.84
N MET A 200 5.73 -9.50 22.48
CA MET A 200 5.76 -9.63 23.95
C MET A 200 7.19 -9.81 24.47
N ASP A 201 8.01 -10.63 23.82
CA ASP A 201 9.43 -10.84 24.19
C ASP A 201 10.25 -9.55 23.98
N ALA A 202 10.06 -8.88 22.86
CA ALA A 202 10.74 -7.61 22.59
C ALA A 202 10.36 -6.53 23.61
N ARG A 203 9.08 -6.46 23.99
CA ARG A 203 8.61 -5.57 25.05
C ARG A 203 9.24 -5.86 26.40
N ALA A 204 9.35 -7.14 26.78
CA ALA A 204 9.99 -7.55 28.04
C ALA A 204 11.45 -7.07 28.11
N LEU A 205 12.11 -6.89 26.96
CA LEU A 205 13.45 -6.32 26.83
C LEU A 205 13.47 -4.79 26.68
N GLY A 206 12.31 -4.10 26.75
CA GLY A 206 12.20 -2.66 26.59
C GLY A 206 12.44 -2.15 25.16
N LEU A 207 12.24 -3.03 24.17
CA LEU A 207 12.37 -2.68 22.75
C LEU A 207 11.06 -2.13 22.20
N GLU A 208 11.16 -1.19 21.27
CA GLU A 208 10.03 -0.64 20.53
C GLU A 208 9.83 -1.43 19.23
N VAL A 209 8.64 -2.02 19.07
CA VAL A 209 8.31 -2.82 17.87
C VAL A 209 7.28 -2.09 17.03
N ASN A 210 7.51 -2.04 15.73
CA ASN A 210 6.62 -1.46 14.75
C ASN A 210 6.35 -2.44 13.61
N PRO A 211 5.06 -2.65 13.23
CA PRO A 211 4.74 -3.38 12.01
C PRO A 211 5.17 -2.57 10.78
N ASP A 212 5.62 -3.23 9.74
CA ASP A 212 5.93 -2.66 8.44
C ASP A 212 4.95 -3.14 7.37
N CYS A 213 5.30 -4.18 6.60
CA CYS A 213 4.45 -4.77 5.56
C CYS A 213 3.83 -6.09 6.01
N GLY A 214 2.74 -6.50 5.33
CA GLY A 214 2.12 -7.80 5.56
C GLY A 214 1.32 -7.88 6.86
N SER A 215 0.70 -6.77 7.30
CA SER A 215 -0.14 -6.79 8.51
C SER A 215 -1.21 -7.86 8.45
N LEU A 216 -1.34 -8.63 9.52
CA LEU A 216 -2.42 -9.60 9.71
C LEU A 216 -3.71 -8.88 10.10
N PRO A 217 -4.88 -9.39 9.69
CA PRO A 217 -6.16 -8.88 10.15
C PRO A 217 -6.43 -9.22 11.63
N PRO A 218 -7.33 -8.49 12.33
CA PRO A 218 -7.64 -8.75 13.73
C PRO A 218 -8.10 -10.19 14.01
N CYS A 219 -8.81 -10.81 13.07
CA CYS A 219 -9.30 -12.19 13.20
C CYS A 219 -8.20 -13.26 13.22
N ALA A 220 -6.96 -12.89 12.88
CA ALA A 220 -5.80 -13.78 13.02
C ALA A 220 -5.41 -14.03 14.48
N TYR A 221 -5.74 -13.11 15.39
CA TYR A 221 -5.40 -13.15 16.81
C TYR A 221 -6.55 -13.69 17.66
N THR A 222 -6.25 -14.26 18.84
CA THR A 222 -7.31 -14.48 19.83
C THR A 222 -7.77 -13.15 20.42
N PRO A 223 -8.97 -13.10 21.04
CA PRO A 223 -9.42 -11.89 21.74
C PRO A 223 -8.42 -11.40 22.81
N GLU A 224 -7.78 -12.32 23.53
CA GLU A 224 -6.78 -12.02 24.57
C GLU A 224 -5.51 -11.41 23.94
N GLN A 225 -4.97 -12.04 22.89
CA GLN A 225 -3.81 -11.52 22.17
C GLN A 225 -4.11 -10.12 21.57
N LEU A 226 -5.29 -9.95 20.99
CA LEU A 226 -5.69 -8.67 20.43
C LEU A 226 -5.79 -7.58 21.51
N ALA A 227 -6.36 -7.90 22.66
CA ALA A 227 -6.44 -7.00 23.81
C ALA A 227 -5.05 -6.59 24.30
N ASP A 228 -4.13 -7.56 24.47
CA ASP A 228 -2.76 -7.31 24.87
C ASP A 228 -2.02 -6.41 23.86
N LEU A 229 -2.15 -6.71 22.56
CA LEU A 229 -1.53 -5.91 21.51
C LEU A 229 -2.06 -4.47 21.50
N MET A 230 -3.36 -4.26 21.71
CA MET A 230 -3.95 -2.93 21.80
C MET A 230 -3.50 -2.17 23.06
N LEU A 231 -3.23 -2.86 24.18
CA LEU A 231 -2.65 -2.26 25.38
C LEU A 231 -1.18 -1.86 25.15
N VAL A 232 -0.43 -2.69 24.46
CA VAL A 232 1.00 -2.43 24.14
C VAL A 232 1.14 -1.29 23.15
N LYS A 233 0.26 -1.20 22.16
CA LYS A 233 0.28 -0.20 21.10
C LYS A 233 -1.12 0.37 20.87
N PRO A 234 -1.56 1.34 21.68
CA PRO A 234 -2.82 2.03 21.45
C PRO A 234 -2.87 2.60 20.03
N GLY A 235 -3.97 2.37 19.32
CA GLY A 235 -4.14 2.83 17.94
C GLY A 235 -3.48 1.94 16.89
N LEU A 236 -3.14 0.69 17.23
CA LEU A 236 -2.73 -0.33 16.26
C LEU A 236 -3.74 -0.41 15.11
N LYS A 237 -3.25 -0.27 13.89
CA LYS A 237 -4.07 -0.35 12.67
C LYS A 237 -3.78 -1.66 11.95
N PHE A 238 -4.85 -2.28 11.47
CA PHE A 238 -4.81 -3.54 10.72
C PHE A 238 -5.00 -3.32 9.22
N ASN A 239 -4.56 -2.16 8.73
CA ASN A 239 -4.77 -1.73 7.35
C ASN A 239 -3.42 -1.56 6.67
N CYS A 240 -3.35 -1.97 5.41
CA CYS A 240 -2.20 -1.69 4.57
C CYS A 240 -2.09 -0.17 4.34
N SER A 241 -0.94 0.40 4.65
CA SER A 241 -0.62 1.81 4.45
C SER A 241 0.66 1.97 3.62
N ALA A 242 0.81 1.16 2.57
CA ALA A 242 1.98 1.19 1.71
C ALA A 242 2.25 2.60 1.18
N VAL A 243 3.52 2.94 1.08
CA VAL A 243 3.99 4.19 0.47
C VAL A 243 4.09 4.03 -1.05
N VAL A 244 4.22 5.14 -1.75
CA VAL A 244 4.47 5.13 -3.20
C VAL A 244 5.96 4.93 -3.45
N ASP A 245 6.30 3.98 -4.31
CA ASP A 245 7.64 3.76 -4.82
C ASP A 245 7.79 4.46 -6.16
N ILE A 246 8.89 5.21 -6.36
CA ILE A 246 9.22 5.91 -7.62
C ILE A 246 10.58 5.44 -8.07
N ALA A 247 10.67 4.93 -9.30
CA ALA A 247 11.88 4.41 -9.90
C ALA A 247 12.33 5.24 -11.12
N GLN A 248 13.38 4.78 -11.75
CA GLN A 248 13.91 5.37 -12.99
C GLN A 248 12.83 5.43 -14.09
N GLY A 249 12.86 6.47 -14.91
CA GLY A 249 11.86 6.75 -15.94
C GLY A 249 10.58 7.40 -15.39
N GLY A 250 10.55 7.73 -14.08
CA GLY A 250 9.37 8.23 -13.38
C GLY A 250 8.30 7.18 -13.19
N GLU A 251 8.62 5.90 -13.41
CA GLU A 251 7.71 4.79 -13.12
C GLU A 251 7.40 4.75 -11.62
N ALA A 252 6.13 4.62 -11.28
CA ALA A 252 5.68 4.61 -9.89
C ALA A 252 4.68 3.48 -9.65
N TRP A 253 4.69 2.93 -8.44
CA TRP A 253 3.74 1.92 -7.97
C TRP A 253 3.46 2.07 -6.48
N ARG A 254 2.37 1.48 -6.03
CA ARG A 254 1.98 1.54 -4.62
C ARG A 254 2.70 0.52 -3.74
N CYS A 255 2.99 -0.64 -4.30
CA CYS A 255 3.59 -1.77 -3.59
C CYS A 255 4.23 -2.69 -4.61
N TYR A 256 5.39 -3.23 -4.30
CA TYR A 256 6.08 -4.18 -5.17
C TYR A 256 5.23 -5.41 -5.50
N SER A 257 4.51 -5.95 -4.53
CA SER A 257 3.63 -7.11 -4.76
C SER A 257 2.44 -6.82 -5.68
N LEU A 258 2.15 -5.55 -5.94
CA LEU A 258 1.09 -5.09 -6.85
C LEU A 258 1.66 -4.39 -8.10
N TYR A 259 2.98 -4.48 -8.31
CA TYR A 259 3.69 -3.80 -9.38
C TYR A 259 3.05 -4.02 -10.76
N SER A 260 2.70 -5.28 -11.08
CA SER A 260 2.14 -5.64 -12.39
C SER A 260 0.73 -5.12 -12.66
N ILE A 261 -0.06 -4.85 -11.61
CA ILE A 261 -1.47 -4.44 -11.74
C ILE A 261 -1.71 -2.98 -11.38
N MET A 262 -0.78 -2.32 -10.68
CA MET A 262 -0.99 -0.97 -10.17
C MET A 262 0.24 -0.09 -10.36
N LYS A 263 0.42 0.39 -11.58
CA LYS A 263 1.50 1.29 -11.99
C LYS A 263 0.97 2.64 -12.47
N ALA A 264 1.85 3.64 -12.44
CA ALA A 264 1.62 4.98 -12.98
C ALA A 264 2.96 5.58 -13.42
N ASN A 265 2.94 6.75 -14.06
CA ASN A 265 4.15 7.51 -14.34
C ASN A 265 4.04 8.91 -13.72
N THR A 266 5.10 9.38 -13.06
CA THR A 266 5.12 10.70 -12.40
C THR A 266 4.78 11.86 -13.33
N LYS A 267 4.98 11.68 -14.65
CA LYS A 267 4.65 12.69 -15.67
C LYS A 267 3.16 13.02 -15.76
N ASP A 268 2.31 12.09 -15.32
CA ASP A 268 0.86 12.21 -15.41
C ASP A 268 0.25 12.95 -14.20
N PHE A 269 1.12 13.40 -13.25
CA PHE A 269 0.70 13.97 -11.97
C PHE A 269 1.40 15.29 -11.69
N SER A 270 0.72 16.16 -10.95
CA SER A 270 1.25 17.47 -10.54
C SER A 270 2.31 17.37 -9.41
N GLY A 271 2.32 16.28 -8.65
CA GLY A 271 3.23 16.01 -7.56
C GLY A 271 2.90 14.74 -6.80
N ILE A 272 3.71 14.44 -5.78
CA ILE A 272 3.58 13.19 -4.99
C ILE A 272 2.22 13.05 -4.29
N GLN A 273 1.57 14.16 -3.93
CA GLN A 273 0.26 14.12 -3.26
C GLN A 273 -0.82 13.61 -4.22
N ASP A 274 -0.86 14.14 -5.43
CA ASP A 274 -1.77 13.74 -6.49
C ASP A 274 -1.58 12.26 -6.86
N LEU A 275 -0.33 11.84 -7.08
CA LEU A 275 0.02 10.44 -7.31
C LEU A 275 -0.38 9.52 -6.14
N THR A 276 -0.18 9.97 -4.90
CA THR A 276 -0.57 9.21 -3.71
C THR A 276 -2.09 9.05 -3.65
N GLU A 277 -2.85 10.08 -3.98
CA GLU A 277 -4.30 10.02 -4.01
C GLU A 277 -4.83 9.10 -5.11
N TYR A 278 -4.21 9.12 -6.29
CA TYR A 278 -4.48 8.16 -7.35
C TYR A 278 -4.36 6.71 -6.86
N PHE A 279 -3.27 6.36 -6.17
CA PHE A 279 -3.10 5.02 -5.62
C PHE A 279 -4.03 4.73 -4.44
N ASN A 280 -4.35 5.70 -3.59
CA ASN A 280 -5.30 5.52 -2.50
C ASN A 280 -6.69 5.13 -2.99
N ARG A 281 -7.16 5.72 -4.08
CA ARG A 281 -8.43 5.36 -4.71
C ARG A 281 -8.46 3.89 -5.13
N ARG A 282 -7.39 3.42 -5.78
CA ARG A 282 -7.26 2.03 -6.24
C ARG A 282 -7.13 1.03 -5.10
N THR A 283 -6.37 1.36 -4.07
CA THR A 283 -6.23 0.48 -2.90
C THR A 283 -7.55 0.26 -2.17
N ARG A 284 -8.46 1.22 -2.17
CA ARG A 284 -9.80 1.03 -1.58
C ARG A 284 -10.62 -0.01 -2.32
N LEU A 285 -10.56 0.00 -3.66
CA LEU A 285 -11.25 -1.03 -4.46
C LEU A 285 -10.73 -2.43 -4.17
N LEU A 286 -9.41 -2.58 -4.01
CA LEU A 286 -8.83 -3.87 -3.62
C LEU A 286 -9.27 -4.27 -2.20
N ALA A 287 -9.28 -3.35 -1.25
CA ALA A 287 -9.67 -3.61 0.14
C ALA A 287 -11.14 -4.01 0.31
N ASP A 288 -12.00 -3.67 -0.65
CA ASP A 288 -13.40 -4.08 -0.65
C ASP A 288 -13.59 -5.57 -0.98
N ILE A 289 -12.61 -6.22 -1.61
CA ILE A 289 -12.65 -7.65 -1.94
C ILE A 289 -12.48 -8.47 -0.66
N ASP A 290 -13.36 -9.45 -0.43
CA ASP A 290 -13.27 -10.36 0.71
C ASP A 290 -12.15 -11.37 0.52
N ILE A 291 -11.24 -11.46 1.50
CA ILE A 291 -10.16 -12.45 1.51
C ILE A 291 -10.61 -13.81 2.05
N LEU A 292 -11.58 -13.81 2.94
CA LEU A 292 -12.24 -14.98 3.53
C LEU A 292 -13.76 -14.83 3.38
N ASP A 293 -14.50 -15.92 3.36
CA ASP A 293 -15.96 -15.88 3.25
C ASP A 293 -16.62 -15.20 4.45
N GLU A 294 -16.02 -15.32 5.64
CA GLU A 294 -16.46 -14.68 6.88
C GLU A 294 -16.35 -13.15 6.85
N CYS A 295 -15.50 -12.59 5.96
CA CYS A 295 -15.36 -11.14 5.82
C CYS A 295 -16.67 -10.45 5.44
N ARG A 296 -17.57 -11.16 4.79
CA ARG A 296 -18.88 -10.69 4.33
C ARG A 296 -19.75 -10.13 5.44
N GLU A 297 -19.76 -10.82 6.59
CA GLU A 297 -20.55 -10.47 7.77
C GLU A 297 -19.71 -9.92 8.93
N CYS A 298 -18.40 -9.69 8.68
CA CYS A 298 -17.45 -9.30 9.72
C CYS A 298 -17.69 -7.87 10.22
N GLU A 299 -17.87 -7.70 11.52
CA GLU A 299 -18.07 -6.40 12.15
C GLU A 299 -16.83 -5.51 12.08
N HIS A 300 -15.63 -6.08 12.17
CA HIS A 300 -14.37 -5.32 12.01
C HIS A 300 -14.27 -4.69 10.62
N LYS A 301 -14.70 -5.41 9.59
CA LYS A 301 -14.75 -4.88 8.22
C LYS A 301 -15.86 -3.83 8.07
N ARG A 302 -17.05 -4.11 8.61
CA ARG A 302 -18.19 -3.17 8.58
C ARG A 302 -17.91 -1.87 9.33
N SER A 303 -17.19 -1.92 10.44
CA SER A 303 -16.80 -0.74 11.23
C SER A 303 -15.61 0.03 10.65
N GLY A 304 -14.93 -0.51 9.62
CA GLY A 304 -13.73 0.09 9.05
C GLY A 304 -12.48 -0.08 9.92
N LEU A 305 -12.50 -0.97 10.90
CA LEU A 305 -11.33 -1.32 11.70
C LEU A 305 -10.36 -2.20 10.91
N CYS A 306 -10.88 -3.02 10.01
CA CYS A 306 -10.11 -3.97 9.21
C CYS A 306 -10.40 -3.80 7.71
N TYR A 307 -9.35 -3.75 6.91
CA TYR A 307 -9.41 -3.83 5.45
C TYR A 307 -8.74 -5.10 4.91
N GLY A 308 -8.72 -6.19 5.69
CA GLY A 308 -8.24 -7.50 5.26
C GLY A 308 -6.71 -7.68 5.26
N GLY A 309 -5.94 -6.76 5.86
CA GLY A 309 -4.48 -6.89 5.94
C GLY A 309 -3.76 -6.51 4.64
N CYS A 310 -2.88 -7.38 4.13
CA CYS A 310 -2.11 -7.11 2.92
C CYS A 310 -2.99 -7.14 1.66
N LEU A 311 -2.87 -6.12 0.81
CA LEU A 311 -3.66 -6.00 -0.42
C LEU A 311 -3.43 -7.13 -1.43
N SER A 312 -2.28 -7.79 -1.40
CA SER A 312 -2.02 -8.95 -2.26
C SER A 312 -2.94 -10.12 -1.97
N TYR A 313 -3.41 -10.29 -0.73
CA TYR A 313 -4.39 -11.33 -0.40
C TYR A 313 -5.72 -11.11 -1.12
N HIS A 314 -6.15 -9.85 -1.26
CA HIS A 314 -7.38 -9.48 -1.98
C HIS A 314 -7.28 -9.83 -3.47
N VAL A 315 -6.13 -9.52 -4.09
CA VAL A 315 -5.87 -9.86 -5.50
C VAL A 315 -5.88 -11.37 -5.71
N ILE A 316 -5.19 -12.11 -4.84
CA ILE A 316 -5.15 -13.57 -4.90
C ILE A 316 -6.56 -14.16 -4.69
N ALA A 317 -7.32 -13.65 -3.72
CA ALA A 317 -8.69 -14.11 -3.46
C ALA A 317 -9.62 -13.85 -4.65
N ALA A 318 -9.52 -12.69 -5.31
CA ALA A 318 -10.27 -12.39 -6.51
C ALA A 318 -9.91 -13.33 -7.66
N TRP A 319 -8.62 -13.54 -7.93
CA TRP A 319 -8.14 -14.41 -9.01
C TRP A 319 -8.34 -15.90 -8.74
N LYS A 320 -8.48 -16.33 -7.51
CA LYS A 320 -8.94 -17.69 -7.17
C LYS A 320 -10.39 -17.92 -7.63
N LYS A 321 -11.22 -16.87 -7.58
CA LYS A 321 -12.64 -16.92 -7.99
C LYS A 321 -12.82 -16.70 -9.50
N ASP A 322 -12.12 -15.70 -10.04
CA ASP A 322 -12.13 -15.37 -11.48
C ASP A 322 -10.74 -14.87 -11.91
N ARG A 323 -10.03 -15.68 -12.69
CA ARG A 323 -8.66 -15.33 -13.14
C ARG A 323 -8.62 -14.10 -14.03
N ASN A 324 -9.71 -13.74 -14.67
CA ASN A 324 -9.85 -12.57 -15.54
C ASN A 324 -10.44 -11.35 -14.81
N TYR A 325 -10.52 -11.38 -13.48
CA TYR A 325 -11.06 -10.29 -12.71
C TYR A 325 -10.28 -8.99 -12.98
N SER A 326 -10.99 -7.95 -13.44
CA SER A 326 -10.46 -6.61 -13.63
C SER A 326 -10.60 -5.79 -12.35
N PHE A 327 -9.47 -5.30 -11.85
CA PHE A 327 -9.45 -4.51 -10.60
C PHE A 327 -9.76 -3.03 -10.85
N PHE A 328 -9.45 -2.52 -12.03
CA PHE A 328 -9.52 -1.09 -12.33
C PHE A 328 -10.19 -0.82 -13.69
N PRO A 329 -11.46 -1.19 -13.85
CA PRO A 329 -12.19 -1.01 -15.11
C PRO A 329 -12.30 0.47 -15.51
N ILE A 330 -12.09 1.41 -14.58
CA ILE A 330 -12.11 2.86 -14.83
C ILE A 330 -11.03 3.32 -15.81
N ASP A 331 -9.93 2.56 -15.92
CA ASP A 331 -8.77 2.91 -16.74
C ASP A 331 -8.93 2.47 -18.21
N ASN A 332 -9.98 1.70 -18.53
CA ASN A 332 -10.24 1.16 -19.86
C ASN A 332 -11.71 1.36 -20.24
N ASP A 333 -11.97 2.08 -21.34
CA ASP A 333 -13.33 2.39 -21.78
C ASP A 333 -14.18 1.15 -22.05
N VAL A 334 -13.59 0.09 -22.61
CA VAL A 334 -14.30 -1.16 -22.90
C VAL A 334 -14.69 -1.87 -21.59
N GLU A 335 -13.80 -1.89 -20.63
CA GLU A 335 -14.06 -2.46 -19.31
C GLU A 335 -15.06 -1.63 -18.52
N LEU A 336 -14.95 -0.28 -18.58
CA LEU A 336 -15.89 0.63 -17.96
C LEU A 336 -17.29 0.46 -18.52
N LEU A 337 -17.46 0.31 -19.84
CA LEU A 337 -18.75 0.06 -20.48
C LEU A 337 -19.39 -1.26 -20.05
N SER A 338 -18.59 -2.26 -19.73
CA SER A 338 -19.07 -3.57 -19.26
C SER A 338 -19.23 -3.64 -17.73
N SER A 339 -18.78 -2.64 -16.98
CA SER A 339 -18.86 -2.59 -15.53
C SER A 339 -20.31 -2.43 -15.04
N ILE A 340 -20.53 -2.85 -13.78
CA ILE A 340 -21.81 -2.67 -13.09
C ILE A 340 -21.60 -1.67 -11.96
N PRO A 341 -21.96 -0.39 -12.14
CA PRO A 341 -21.74 0.63 -11.14
C PRO A 341 -22.73 0.53 -9.99
N HIS A 342 -22.26 0.78 -8.78
CA HIS A 342 -23.09 1.00 -7.61
C HIS A 342 -22.50 2.09 -6.70
N LEU A 343 -23.37 2.80 -6.01
CA LEU A 343 -22.95 3.89 -5.13
C LEU A 343 -22.56 3.35 -3.75
N ASP A 344 -21.52 3.95 -3.17
CA ASP A 344 -21.18 3.75 -1.77
C ASP A 344 -21.98 4.72 -0.89
N TYR A 345 -23.15 4.27 -0.42
CA TYR A 345 -24.01 5.07 0.45
C TYR A 345 -23.41 5.40 1.83
N LYS A 346 -22.27 4.82 2.19
CA LYS A 346 -21.52 5.24 3.37
C LYS A 346 -20.71 6.52 3.12
N VAL A 347 -20.35 6.75 1.85
CA VAL A 347 -19.55 7.89 1.42
C VAL A 347 -20.45 8.99 0.85
N LEU A 348 -21.45 8.62 0.07
CA LEU A 348 -22.31 9.56 -0.63
C LEU A 348 -23.77 9.36 -0.22
N THR A 349 -24.38 10.44 0.26
CA THR A 349 -25.83 10.52 0.48
C THR A 349 -26.39 11.68 -0.34
N VAL A 350 -27.46 11.42 -1.06
CA VAL A 350 -28.15 12.41 -1.89
C VAL A 350 -29.49 12.73 -1.27
N TRP A 351 -29.76 14.01 -1.08
CA TRP A 351 -31.02 14.50 -0.56
C TRP A 351 -31.61 15.55 -1.48
N GLU A 352 -32.78 15.27 -2.07
CA GLU A 352 -33.55 16.21 -2.86
C GLU A 352 -34.25 17.21 -1.92
N LYS A 353 -33.68 18.39 -1.76
CA LYS A 353 -34.20 19.44 -0.87
C LYS A 353 -35.42 20.14 -1.47
N SER A 354 -35.40 20.33 -2.78
CA SER A 354 -36.51 20.95 -3.56
C SER A 354 -36.43 20.45 -5.00
N PRO A 355 -37.45 20.76 -5.86
CA PRO A 355 -37.38 20.42 -7.28
C PRO A 355 -36.16 20.96 -8.00
N ASP A 356 -35.56 22.05 -7.49
CA ASP A 356 -34.44 22.73 -8.13
C ASP A 356 -33.09 22.54 -7.40
N GLU A 357 -33.10 21.94 -6.21
CA GLU A 357 -31.90 21.79 -5.38
C GLU A 357 -31.75 20.37 -4.82
N THR A 358 -30.59 19.80 -5.07
CA THR A 358 -30.13 18.55 -4.43
C THR A 358 -28.92 18.82 -3.56
N ILE A 359 -28.93 18.30 -2.36
CA ILE A 359 -27.80 18.33 -1.45
C ILE A 359 -27.10 16.97 -1.51
N VAL A 360 -25.82 17.02 -1.81
CA VAL A 360 -24.96 15.83 -1.79
C VAL A 360 -24.05 15.91 -0.57
N TYR A 361 -24.15 14.92 0.29
CA TYR A 361 -23.28 14.73 1.44
C TYR A 361 -22.20 13.75 1.09
N VAL A 362 -20.95 14.18 1.17
CA VAL A 362 -19.78 13.31 0.97
C VAL A 362 -19.04 13.18 2.30
N ARG A 363 -18.92 11.97 2.82
CA ARG A 363 -18.16 11.69 4.03
C ARG A 363 -16.72 11.29 3.63
N ARG A 364 -15.75 12.14 4.01
CA ARG A 364 -14.32 11.88 3.85
C ARG A 364 -13.63 11.91 5.21
N ASP A 365 -12.87 10.89 5.54
CA ASP A 365 -11.97 10.84 6.71
C ASP A 365 -12.60 11.41 8.01
N GLN A 366 -13.82 10.98 8.32
CA GLN A 366 -14.64 11.45 9.45
C GLN A 366 -15.18 12.90 9.31
N GLN A 367 -14.91 13.57 8.21
CA GLN A 367 -15.50 14.86 7.91
C GLN A 367 -16.69 14.72 6.97
N LEU A 368 -17.78 15.43 7.29
CA LEU A 368 -18.93 15.56 6.42
C LEU A 368 -18.77 16.81 5.57
N GLN A 369 -18.62 16.64 4.27
CA GLN A 369 -18.65 17.72 3.30
C GLN A 369 -20.03 17.79 2.67
N THR A 370 -20.59 18.97 2.63
CA THR A 370 -21.90 19.22 1.99
C THR A 370 -21.69 20.01 0.73
N LYS A 371 -22.25 19.54 -0.37
CA LYS A 371 -22.24 20.27 -1.64
C LYS A 371 -23.68 20.40 -2.13
N THR A 372 -24.14 21.62 -2.28
CA THR A 372 -25.44 21.90 -2.92
C THR A 372 -25.21 21.93 -4.41
N LEU A 373 -25.95 21.13 -5.15
CA LEU A 373 -25.95 21.09 -6.62
C LEU A 373 -27.30 21.63 -7.10
N ARG A 374 -27.29 22.36 -8.20
CA ARG A 374 -28.54 22.55 -8.97
C ARG A 374 -28.96 21.20 -9.50
N ASN A 375 -30.27 20.94 -9.51
CA ASN A 375 -30.77 19.68 -10.03
C ASN A 375 -30.37 19.53 -11.49
N ASP A 376 -29.43 18.63 -11.71
CA ASP A 376 -29.10 18.11 -13.02
C ASP A 376 -29.87 16.79 -13.19
N PRO A 377 -30.91 16.78 -14.03
CA PRO A 377 -31.74 15.59 -14.18
C PRO A 377 -30.96 14.39 -14.71
N VAL A 378 -29.92 14.62 -15.51
CA VAL A 378 -29.04 13.57 -16.04
C VAL A 378 -28.21 12.97 -14.93
N PHE A 379 -27.57 13.81 -14.11
CA PHE A 379 -26.76 13.36 -12.98
C PHE A 379 -27.60 12.57 -11.96
N LEU A 380 -28.82 13.05 -11.64
CA LEU A 380 -29.72 12.34 -10.73
C LEU A 380 -30.20 11.01 -11.30
N ALA A 381 -30.52 10.97 -12.60
CA ALA A 381 -30.88 9.74 -13.30
C ALA A 381 -29.72 8.73 -13.32
N PHE A 382 -28.50 9.22 -13.57
CA PHE A 382 -27.29 8.38 -13.50
C PHE A 382 -27.07 7.79 -12.11
N ILE A 383 -27.15 8.60 -11.06
CA ILE A 383 -27.01 8.14 -9.67
C ILE A 383 -28.05 7.05 -9.35
N LYS A 384 -29.31 7.25 -9.76
CA LYS A 384 -30.39 6.28 -9.55
C LYS A 384 -30.15 4.97 -10.31
N ALA A 385 -29.53 5.05 -11.47
CA ALA A 385 -29.21 3.89 -12.31
C ALA A 385 -27.98 3.09 -11.82
N CYS A 386 -27.15 3.67 -10.94
CA CYS A 386 -26.02 2.98 -10.31
C CYS A 386 -26.48 2.04 -9.18
N ASP A 387 -27.27 1.04 -9.55
CA ASP A 387 -28.00 0.14 -8.64
C ASP A 387 -27.25 -1.14 -8.29
N GLY A 388 -26.05 -1.35 -8.84
CA GLY A 388 -25.25 -2.56 -8.68
C GLY A 388 -25.78 -3.77 -9.46
N LYS A 389 -26.65 -3.54 -10.45
CA LYS A 389 -27.27 -4.58 -11.29
C LYS A 389 -27.20 -4.27 -12.77
N THR A 390 -27.33 -3.00 -13.11
CA THR A 390 -27.39 -2.52 -14.49
C THR A 390 -25.99 -2.23 -15.01
N ALA A 391 -25.61 -2.81 -16.15
CA ALA A 391 -24.31 -2.54 -16.75
C ALA A 391 -24.22 -1.10 -17.28
N MET A 392 -23.04 -0.51 -17.25
CA MET A 392 -22.79 0.88 -17.65
C MET A 392 -23.31 1.19 -19.05
N LYS A 393 -23.09 0.29 -20.02
CA LYS A 393 -23.61 0.45 -21.39
C LYS A 393 -25.14 0.61 -21.44
N ASN A 394 -25.88 -0.16 -20.62
CA ASN A 394 -27.34 -0.08 -20.57
C ASN A 394 -27.80 1.20 -19.86
N ILE A 395 -27.02 1.69 -18.89
CA ILE A 395 -27.25 3.00 -18.25
C ILE A 395 -27.11 4.11 -19.30
N ILE A 396 -26.04 4.06 -20.10
CA ILE A 396 -25.81 5.03 -21.20
C ILE A 396 -26.98 5.00 -22.19
N GLU A 397 -27.42 3.81 -22.62
CA GLU A 397 -28.57 3.65 -23.53
C GLU A 397 -29.85 4.22 -22.91
N ASN A 398 -30.12 3.98 -21.64
CA ASN A 398 -31.29 4.50 -20.93
C ASN A 398 -31.25 6.03 -20.74
N LEU A 399 -30.09 6.63 -20.68
CA LEU A 399 -29.91 8.07 -20.54
C LEU A 399 -29.73 8.80 -21.88
N ALA A 400 -29.70 8.06 -22.99
CA ALA A 400 -29.45 8.65 -24.32
C ALA A 400 -30.46 9.72 -24.73
N GLU A 401 -31.71 9.67 -24.23
CA GLU A 401 -32.74 10.64 -24.48
C GLU A 401 -32.43 12.06 -23.96
N TYR A 402 -31.50 12.19 -23.03
CA TYR A 402 -31.06 13.48 -22.48
C TYR A 402 -29.96 14.14 -23.32
N PHE A 403 -29.46 13.47 -24.37
CA PHE A 403 -28.31 13.91 -25.15
C PHE A 403 -28.66 14.01 -26.65
N ASN A 404 -27.85 14.75 -27.40
CA ASN A 404 -28.08 14.93 -28.83
C ASN A 404 -27.79 13.69 -29.66
N ASN A 405 -26.88 12.85 -29.20
CA ASN A 405 -26.49 11.59 -29.83
C ASN A 405 -25.84 10.62 -28.85
N SER A 406 -25.63 9.38 -29.26
CA SER A 406 -25.07 8.31 -28.43
C SER A 406 -23.61 8.51 -28.05
N GLU A 407 -22.82 9.22 -28.84
CA GLU A 407 -21.42 9.52 -28.58
C GLU A 407 -21.31 10.53 -27.42
N GLU A 408 -22.12 11.58 -27.45
CA GLU A 408 -22.24 12.55 -26.36
C GLU A 408 -22.73 11.89 -25.07
N ALA A 409 -23.77 11.07 -25.17
CA ALA A 409 -24.25 10.30 -24.00
C ALA A 409 -23.14 9.42 -23.38
N THR A 410 -22.40 8.71 -24.22
CA THR A 410 -21.29 7.88 -23.76
C THR A 410 -20.22 8.71 -23.06
N ALA A 411 -19.77 9.79 -23.67
CA ALA A 411 -18.72 10.66 -23.13
C ALA A 411 -19.12 11.26 -21.78
N GLU A 412 -20.31 11.81 -21.67
CA GLU A 412 -20.79 12.48 -20.45
C GLU A 412 -21.08 11.49 -19.30
N VAL A 413 -21.72 10.36 -19.59
CA VAL A 413 -21.98 9.34 -18.56
C VAL A 413 -20.68 8.72 -18.05
N MET A 414 -19.72 8.45 -18.92
CA MET A 414 -18.41 7.96 -18.51
C MET A 414 -17.62 9.01 -17.72
N ALA A 415 -17.75 10.29 -18.06
CA ALA A 415 -17.16 11.38 -17.29
C ALA A 415 -17.77 11.48 -15.88
N MET A 416 -19.09 11.35 -15.75
CA MET A 416 -19.78 11.28 -14.46
C MET A 416 -19.33 10.06 -13.64
N ALA A 417 -19.19 8.91 -14.27
CA ALA A 417 -18.70 7.70 -13.59
C ALA A 417 -17.27 7.89 -13.04
N ARG A 418 -16.38 8.47 -13.84
CA ARG A 418 -15.02 8.78 -13.42
C ARG A 418 -14.99 9.79 -12.28
N LEU A 419 -15.81 10.85 -12.37
CA LEU A 419 -15.92 11.86 -11.33
C LEU A 419 -16.36 11.24 -9.99
N LEU A 420 -17.40 10.40 -10.00
CA LEU A 420 -17.88 9.76 -8.79
C LEU A 420 -16.91 8.70 -8.25
N PHE A 421 -16.24 7.98 -9.12
CA PHE A 421 -15.16 7.08 -8.73
C PHE A 421 -14.03 7.84 -8.04
N ASP A 422 -13.60 8.95 -8.60
CA ASP A 422 -12.56 9.80 -8.04
C ASP A 422 -12.95 10.41 -6.69
N GLN A 423 -14.24 10.55 -6.42
CA GLN A 423 -14.76 10.99 -5.13
C GLN A 423 -15.00 9.83 -4.14
N TYR A 424 -14.59 8.62 -4.47
CA TYR A 424 -14.79 7.39 -3.67
C TYR A 424 -16.27 7.00 -3.44
N SER A 425 -17.16 7.50 -4.24
CA SER A 425 -18.59 7.28 -4.09
C SER A 425 -19.16 6.26 -5.06
N LEU A 426 -18.40 5.84 -6.06
CA LEU A 426 -18.80 4.86 -7.04
C LEU A 426 -17.88 3.63 -7.00
N HIS A 427 -18.46 2.45 -6.93
CA HIS A 427 -17.80 1.17 -7.14
C HIS A 427 -18.16 0.62 -8.52
N LEU A 428 -17.21 0.00 -9.19
CA LEU A 428 -17.37 -0.57 -10.51
C LEU A 428 -17.13 -2.08 -10.44
N GLY A 429 -18.21 -2.84 -10.51
CA GLY A 429 -18.13 -4.29 -10.59
C GLY A 429 -18.04 -4.81 -12.02
N THR A 430 -17.79 -6.09 -12.18
CA THR A 430 -17.85 -6.76 -13.47
C THR A 430 -19.16 -7.55 -13.60
N ALA A 431 -19.62 -7.74 -14.84
CA ALA A 431 -20.84 -8.51 -15.12
C ALA A 431 -20.76 -9.99 -14.70
N LEU A 432 -19.56 -10.49 -14.46
CA LEU A 432 -19.29 -11.82 -13.92
C LEU A 432 -19.26 -11.76 -12.39
N ALA A 433 -20.44 -11.39 -11.83
CA ALA A 433 -20.79 -11.55 -10.42
C ALA A 433 -19.61 -11.53 -9.44
N SER A 434 -19.11 -10.37 -9.11
CA SER A 434 -18.48 -10.23 -7.81
C SER A 434 -19.54 -10.59 -6.76
N PRO A 435 -19.33 -11.61 -5.91
CA PRO A 435 -20.25 -11.93 -4.81
C PRO A 435 -20.49 -10.74 -3.88
N LEU A 436 -19.57 -9.76 -3.85
CA LEU A 436 -19.65 -8.52 -3.11
C LEU A 436 -20.83 -7.63 -3.50
N GLN A 437 -21.21 -7.62 -4.78
CA GLN A 437 -22.31 -6.79 -5.26
C GLN A 437 -23.69 -7.36 -4.99
N GLN A 438 -23.81 -8.69 -4.86
CA GLN A 438 -25.08 -9.35 -4.59
C GLN A 438 -25.54 -9.22 -3.13
N HIS A 439 -24.65 -8.83 -2.22
CA HIS A 439 -24.88 -8.87 -0.77
C HIS A 439 -24.89 -7.52 -0.04
N MET A 440 -24.90 -6.41 -0.76
CA MET A 440 -25.42 -5.18 -0.14
C MET A 440 -26.93 -5.34 0.00
N SER A 441 -27.32 -5.95 1.13
CA SER A 441 -28.68 -6.39 1.43
C SER A 441 -29.68 -5.25 1.27
N PRO A 442 -30.87 -5.55 0.71
CA PRO A 442 -32.00 -4.62 0.65
C PRO A 442 -32.42 -4.04 2.01
N LYS A 443 -32.10 -4.75 3.10
CA LYS A 443 -32.39 -4.30 4.48
C LYS A 443 -31.70 -2.99 4.89
N ARG A 444 -30.66 -2.54 4.21
CA ARG A 444 -30.05 -1.22 4.45
C ARG A 444 -30.71 -0.08 3.66
N ARG A 445 -31.50 -0.40 2.63
CA ARG A 445 -32.29 0.62 1.92
C ARG A 445 -33.44 1.12 2.81
N GLU A 446 -34.10 0.24 3.54
CA GLU A 446 -35.24 0.58 4.40
C GLU A 446 -34.89 1.42 5.64
N ALA A 447 -33.63 1.33 6.14
CA ALA A 447 -33.19 2.12 7.28
C ALA A 447 -32.83 3.58 6.94
N HIS A 448 -32.70 3.92 5.65
CA HIS A 448 -32.41 5.28 5.18
C HIS A 448 -33.63 6.01 4.55
N GLU A 449 -34.75 5.33 4.37
CA GLU A 449 -36.01 5.95 3.97
C GLU A 449 -36.82 6.51 5.17
N VAL A 450 -36.31 6.36 6.40
CA VAL A 450 -37.02 6.76 7.65
C VAL A 450 -36.23 7.79 8.47
N LEU A 451 -35.21 8.39 7.91
CA LEU A 451 -34.54 9.58 8.48
C LEU A 451 -34.54 10.66 7.38
#